data_4b938e37b9c12eb637b598e861b013c0
#
_entry.id   4b938e37b9c12eb637b598e861b013c0
#
_cell.length_a   1.000
_cell.length_b   1.000
_cell.length_c   1.000
_cell.angle_alpha   90.00
_cell.angle_beta   90.00
_cell.angle_gamma   90.00
#
_symmetry.space_group_name_H-M   'P 1'
#
loop_
_entity.id
_entity.type
_entity.pdbx_description
1 polymer ?
#
loop_
_entity_poly.entity_id
_entity_poly.type
_entity_poly.pdbx_seq_one_letter_code
_entity_poly.pdbx_strand_id
1 'polypeptide(L)'
;MVPEEHPQDRVTYNNSVYSKTIKKLSKLREYQQNYSSLTCVTGEKEVEDWSCCPTLWSSFQSSCYFVSTVRQSWAQHWKNCSMMGAHLAVISTEDEQDFIIQNLDEDFAYFMGLSDPEGQRHWQWVDQTPYNKSATFWHSGEPNDPLERCVVVNFRHPSRKWGWNDVHCHEPEKSICEMMKIYL
;
A
#
# COMPACT_ATOMS: atom_id res chain seq x y z
N MET A 1 -20.85 47.86 -21.73
CA MET A 1 -21.00 46.80 -22.74
C MET A 1 -20.57 45.51 -22.07
N VAL A 2 -21.53 44.67 -21.70
CA VAL A 2 -21.30 43.34 -21.15
C VAL A 2 -21.16 42.42 -22.35
N PRO A 3 -20.11 41.56 -22.46
CA PRO A 3 -20.02 40.61 -23.55
C PRO A 3 -21.16 39.60 -23.44
N GLU A 4 -21.99 39.46 -24.47
CA GLU A 4 -22.96 38.39 -24.60
C GLU A 4 -22.20 37.04 -24.71
N GLU A 5 -22.34 36.17 -23.71
CA GLU A 5 -21.86 34.80 -23.76
C GLU A 5 -22.65 34.04 -24.83
N HIS A 6 -21.95 33.46 -25.78
CA HIS A 6 -22.51 32.67 -26.85
C HIS A 6 -23.18 31.39 -26.32
N PRO A 7 -24.42 31.03 -26.66
CA PRO A 7 -25.11 29.83 -26.13
C PRO A 7 -24.37 28.51 -26.38
N GLN A 8 -23.51 28.44 -27.38
CA GLN A 8 -22.73 27.24 -27.71
C GLN A 8 -21.65 26.90 -26.67
N ASP A 9 -21.06 27.90 -26.01
CA ASP A 9 -20.00 27.67 -25.03
C ASP A 9 -20.54 27.05 -23.74
N ARG A 10 -21.76 27.37 -23.37
CA ARG A 10 -22.45 26.82 -22.18
C ARG A 10 -22.79 25.35 -22.34
N VAL A 11 -23.21 24.93 -23.55
CA VAL A 11 -23.56 23.53 -23.84
C VAL A 11 -22.32 22.65 -23.89
N THR A 12 -21.22 23.17 -24.44
CA THR A 12 -19.96 22.42 -24.53
C THR A 12 -19.32 22.23 -23.15
N TYR A 13 -19.36 23.23 -22.28
CA TYR A 13 -18.85 23.15 -20.91
C TYR A 13 -19.65 22.16 -20.08
N ASN A 14 -20.99 22.21 -20.11
CA ASN A 14 -21.87 21.28 -19.40
C ASN A 14 -21.70 19.83 -19.88
N ASN A 15 -21.52 19.62 -21.19
CA ASN A 15 -21.27 18.27 -21.74
C ASN A 15 -19.90 17.71 -21.30
N SER A 16 -18.88 18.54 -21.19
CA SER A 16 -17.57 18.12 -20.70
C SER A 16 -17.59 17.72 -19.23
N VAL A 17 -18.26 18.50 -18.38
CA VAL A 17 -18.43 18.19 -16.95
C VAL A 17 -19.26 16.92 -16.77
N TYR A 18 -20.37 16.80 -17.50
CA TYR A 18 -21.23 15.61 -17.46
C TYR A 18 -20.48 14.35 -17.92
N SER A 19 -19.71 14.42 -18.99
CA SER A 19 -18.89 13.32 -19.49
C SER A 19 -17.83 12.87 -18.48
N LYS A 20 -17.16 13.83 -17.81
CA LYS A 20 -16.19 13.52 -16.73
C LYS A 20 -16.86 12.83 -15.55
N THR A 21 -18.02 13.30 -15.14
CA THR A 21 -18.79 12.71 -14.03
C THR A 21 -19.21 11.28 -14.33
N ILE A 22 -19.71 11.01 -15.56
CA ILE A 22 -20.06 9.64 -15.97
C ILE A 22 -18.85 8.72 -15.97
N LYS A 23 -17.69 9.18 -16.46
CA LYS A 23 -16.45 8.39 -16.42
C LYS A 23 -16.01 8.07 -14.98
N LYS A 24 -16.12 9.03 -14.06
CA LYS A 24 -15.84 8.81 -12.64
C LYS A 24 -16.79 7.77 -12.03
N LEU A 25 -18.09 7.86 -12.31
CA LEU A 25 -19.07 6.90 -11.82
C LEU A 25 -18.88 5.48 -12.41
N SER A 26 -18.46 5.36 -13.68
CA SER A 26 -18.19 4.04 -14.27
C SER A 26 -16.95 3.39 -13.62
N LYS A 27 -15.87 4.15 -13.42
CA LYS A 27 -14.70 3.68 -12.67
C LYS A 27 -15.05 3.27 -11.24
N LEU A 28 -15.83 4.09 -10.53
CA LEU A 28 -16.26 3.79 -9.17
C LEU A 28 -17.02 2.46 -9.11
N ARG A 29 -17.92 2.17 -10.08
CA ARG A 29 -18.63 0.89 -10.16
C ARG A 29 -17.70 -0.29 -10.43
N GLU A 30 -16.70 -0.13 -11.29
CA GLU A 30 -15.67 -1.14 -11.56
C GLU A 30 -14.90 -1.48 -10.29
N TYR A 31 -14.46 -0.49 -9.53
CA TYR A 31 -13.78 -0.70 -8.26
C TYR A 31 -14.68 -1.28 -7.17
N GLN A 32 -15.97 -0.90 -7.13
CA GLN A 32 -16.94 -1.47 -6.19
C GLN A 32 -17.24 -2.95 -6.46
N GLN A 33 -16.99 -3.46 -7.67
CA GLN A 33 -17.05 -4.91 -7.93
C GLN A 33 -15.89 -5.66 -7.25
N ASN A 34 -14.74 -5.02 -7.07
CA ASN A 34 -13.57 -5.61 -6.45
C ASN A 34 -13.50 -5.33 -4.95
N TYR A 35 -14.13 -4.25 -4.48
CA TYR A 35 -14.10 -3.82 -3.08
C TYR A 35 -15.52 -3.55 -2.59
N SER A 36 -15.82 -3.99 -1.36
CA SER A 36 -17.17 -3.80 -0.76
C SER A 36 -17.54 -2.32 -0.60
N SER A 37 -16.54 -1.44 -0.40
CA SER A 37 -16.71 0.01 -0.35
C SER A 37 -15.36 0.73 -0.45
N LEU A 38 -15.41 2.03 -0.79
CA LEU A 38 -14.25 2.91 -0.88
C LEU A 38 -14.41 4.09 0.08
N THR A 39 -13.32 4.48 0.71
CA THR A 39 -13.20 5.75 1.45
C THR A 39 -12.39 6.73 0.61
N CYS A 40 -12.98 7.86 0.26
CA CYS A 40 -12.40 8.86 -0.63
C CYS A 40 -12.19 10.18 0.08
N VAL A 41 -11.11 10.87 -0.29
CA VAL A 41 -10.83 12.24 0.13
C VAL A 41 -10.66 13.13 -1.11
N THR A 42 -11.13 14.37 -1.02
CA THR A 42 -10.94 15.38 -2.08
C THR A 42 -9.56 16.00 -1.97
N GLY A 43 -8.90 16.27 -3.11
CA GLY A 43 -7.66 17.02 -3.15
C GLY A 43 -7.86 18.49 -2.75
N GLU A 44 -6.83 19.14 -2.21
CA GLU A 44 -6.87 20.56 -1.78
C GLU A 44 -6.88 21.58 -2.92
N LYS A 45 -6.77 21.16 -4.17
CA LYS A 45 -6.76 22.06 -5.35
C LYS A 45 -8.12 22.02 -6.05
N GLU A 46 -8.53 23.15 -6.62
CA GLU A 46 -9.80 23.46 -7.30
C GLU A 46 -10.27 22.47 -8.41
N VAL A 47 -9.53 21.40 -8.64
CA VAL A 47 -9.92 20.30 -9.51
C VAL A 47 -10.42 19.19 -8.62
N GLU A 48 -11.66 18.73 -8.83
CA GLU A 48 -12.33 17.64 -8.11
C GLU A 48 -11.65 16.27 -8.35
N ASP A 49 -10.37 16.13 -7.96
CA ASP A 49 -9.67 14.86 -8.00
C ASP A 49 -9.84 14.15 -6.66
N TRP A 50 -10.54 13.06 -6.69
CA TRP A 50 -10.75 12.20 -5.52
C TRP A 50 -9.69 11.11 -5.49
N SER A 51 -9.09 10.93 -4.33
CA SER A 51 -8.19 9.80 -4.05
C SER A 51 -8.84 8.87 -3.03
N CYS A 52 -8.93 7.58 -3.36
CA CYS A 52 -9.68 6.59 -2.60
C CYS A 52 -8.83 5.39 -2.20
N CYS A 53 -9.11 4.86 -1.02
CA CYS A 53 -8.67 3.54 -0.59
C CYS A 53 -9.89 2.64 -0.32
N PRO A 54 -9.75 1.30 -0.44
CA PRO A 54 -10.80 0.40 0.04
C PRO A 54 -11.07 0.64 1.53
N THR A 55 -12.32 0.49 1.95
CA THR A 55 -12.68 0.60 3.37
C THR A 55 -11.88 -0.41 4.19
N LEU A 56 -11.41 -0.03 5.36
CA LEU A 56 -10.48 -0.75 6.23
C LEU A 56 -8.99 -0.69 5.82
N TRP A 57 -8.67 0.00 4.72
CA TRP A 57 -7.29 0.29 4.36
C TRP A 57 -6.89 1.68 4.84
N SER A 58 -5.69 1.78 5.39
CA SER A 58 -5.12 3.06 5.84
C SER A 58 -4.47 3.78 4.66
N SER A 59 -4.71 5.09 4.55
CA SER A 59 -4.23 5.92 3.45
C SER A 59 -2.98 6.71 3.86
N PHE A 60 -1.90 6.60 3.11
CA PHE A 60 -0.70 7.40 3.29
C PHE A 60 -0.07 7.75 1.93
N GLN A 61 0.28 9.01 1.72
CA GLN A 61 0.82 9.52 0.45
C GLN A 61 0.01 9.02 -0.76
N SER A 62 0.63 8.28 -1.67
CA SER A 62 0.00 7.70 -2.87
C SER A 62 -0.52 6.27 -2.69
N SER A 63 -0.37 5.69 -1.50
CA SER A 63 -0.65 4.28 -1.23
C SER A 63 -1.75 4.06 -0.20
N CYS A 64 -2.33 2.87 -0.25
CA CYS A 64 -3.27 2.31 0.70
C CYS A 64 -2.66 1.05 1.32
N TYR A 65 -2.76 0.90 2.63
CA TYR A 65 -2.18 -0.22 3.39
C TYR A 65 -3.25 -1.01 4.13
N PHE A 66 -3.15 -2.33 4.07
CA PHE A 66 -4.01 -3.24 4.81
C PHE A 66 -3.19 -4.14 5.72
N VAL A 67 -3.51 -4.15 7.01
CA VAL A 67 -2.88 -5.02 8.00
C VAL A 67 -3.72 -6.28 8.20
N SER A 68 -3.15 -7.43 7.90
CA SER A 68 -3.81 -8.72 8.07
C SER A 68 -4.01 -9.05 9.54
N THR A 69 -5.16 -9.61 9.89
CA THR A 69 -5.46 -10.13 11.23
C THR A 69 -5.12 -11.61 11.39
N VAL A 70 -4.92 -12.34 10.29
CA VAL A 70 -4.61 -13.77 10.28
C VAL A 70 -3.11 -14.01 10.16
N ARG A 71 -2.64 -15.12 10.75
CA ARG A 71 -1.26 -15.58 10.67
C ARG A 71 -1.14 -16.68 9.63
N GLN A 72 -0.31 -16.48 8.62
CA GLN A 72 -0.08 -17.42 7.50
C GLN A 72 1.37 -17.32 7.02
N SER A 73 1.80 -18.23 6.13
CA SER A 73 3.10 -18.14 5.48
C SER A 73 3.20 -16.92 4.54
N TRP A 74 4.42 -16.50 4.25
CA TRP A 74 4.69 -15.41 3.31
C TRP A 74 4.02 -15.65 1.95
N ALA A 75 4.13 -16.86 1.39
CA ALA A 75 3.53 -17.20 0.10
C ALA A 75 2.00 -17.11 0.08
N GLN A 76 1.34 -17.47 1.18
CA GLN A 76 -0.12 -17.33 1.31
C GLN A 76 -0.52 -15.84 1.39
N HIS A 77 0.21 -15.03 2.14
CA HIS A 77 -0.01 -13.59 2.19
C HIS A 77 0.25 -12.90 0.85
N TRP A 78 1.33 -13.27 0.16
CA TRP A 78 1.61 -12.77 -1.19
C TRP A 78 0.43 -13.03 -2.14
N LYS A 79 -0.12 -14.26 -2.11
CA LYS A 79 -1.30 -14.62 -2.91
C LYS A 79 -2.54 -13.82 -2.48
N ASN A 80 -2.78 -13.66 -1.18
CA ASN A 80 -3.94 -12.95 -0.66
C ASN A 80 -3.90 -11.46 -1.04
N CYS A 81 -2.75 -10.79 -0.90
CA CYS A 81 -2.59 -9.41 -1.37
C CYS A 81 -2.85 -9.31 -2.89
N SER A 82 -2.31 -10.24 -3.69
CA SER A 82 -2.51 -10.27 -5.14
C SER A 82 -3.98 -10.43 -5.53
N MET A 83 -4.75 -11.26 -4.82
CA MET A 83 -6.20 -11.41 -5.04
C MET A 83 -6.99 -10.14 -4.72
N MET A 84 -6.46 -9.27 -3.88
CA MET A 84 -7.04 -7.95 -3.57
C MET A 84 -6.57 -6.85 -4.54
N GLY A 85 -5.84 -7.20 -5.63
CA GLY A 85 -5.25 -6.20 -6.53
C GLY A 85 -4.11 -5.40 -5.90
N ALA A 86 -3.45 -5.98 -4.89
CA ALA A 86 -2.37 -5.39 -4.12
C ALA A 86 -1.12 -6.27 -4.13
N HIS A 87 -0.07 -5.87 -3.46
CA HIS A 87 1.11 -6.68 -3.16
C HIS A 87 1.47 -6.57 -1.68
N LEU A 88 2.39 -7.40 -1.19
CA LEU A 88 2.99 -7.20 0.13
C LEU A 88 3.74 -5.88 0.15
N ALA A 89 3.65 -5.13 1.25
CA ALA A 89 4.13 -3.77 1.36
C ALA A 89 5.62 -3.62 1.02
N VAL A 90 5.94 -2.57 0.28
CA VAL A 90 7.30 -2.13 -0.07
C VAL A 90 7.60 -0.88 0.73
N ILE A 91 8.48 -0.97 1.72
CA ILE A 91 8.82 0.14 2.61
C ILE A 91 10.13 0.77 2.16
N SER A 92 10.06 1.97 1.62
CA SER A 92 11.21 2.66 0.99
C SER A 92 11.65 3.92 1.72
N THR A 93 10.86 4.45 2.65
CA THR A 93 11.15 5.66 3.41
C THR A 93 10.85 5.48 4.89
N GLU A 94 11.51 6.30 5.73
CA GLU A 94 11.30 6.34 7.18
C GLU A 94 9.86 6.78 7.50
N ASP A 95 9.37 7.82 6.82
CA ASP A 95 8.00 8.31 7.01
C ASP A 95 6.95 7.23 6.73
N GLU A 96 7.19 6.40 5.72
CA GLU A 96 6.32 5.27 5.38
C GLU A 96 6.35 4.18 6.46
N GLN A 97 7.55 3.82 6.93
CA GLN A 97 7.68 2.88 8.04
C GLN A 97 7.00 3.43 9.30
N ASP A 98 7.23 4.68 9.65
CA ASP A 98 6.63 5.32 10.82
C ASP A 98 5.10 5.34 10.75
N PHE A 99 4.54 5.59 9.56
CA PHE A 99 3.10 5.50 9.34
C PHE A 99 2.58 4.06 9.54
N ILE A 100 3.25 3.09 8.96
CA ILE A 100 2.85 1.68 9.02
C ILE A 100 2.85 1.19 10.47
N ILE A 101 3.93 1.40 11.22
CA ILE A 101 4.08 0.87 12.58
C ILE A 101 3.04 1.43 13.56
N GLN A 102 2.48 2.62 13.32
CA GLN A 102 1.40 3.18 14.14
C GLN A 102 0.12 2.33 14.11
N ASN A 103 -0.04 1.47 13.12
CA ASN A 103 -1.18 0.58 12.93
C ASN A 103 -0.89 -0.88 13.31
N LEU A 104 0.31 -1.17 13.83
CA LEU A 104 0.74 -2.50 14.20
C LEU A 104 0.67 -2.73 15.71
N ASP A 105 0.46 -3.98 16.08
CA ASP A 105 0.49 -4.44 17.47
C ASP A 105 1.89 -5.01 17.78
N GLU A 106 2.49 -4.57 18.88
CA GLU A 106 3.85 -4.93 19.30
C GLU A 106 4.04 -6.43 19.59
N ASP A 107 2.94 -7.16 19.80
CA ASP A 107 2.95 -8.60 20.10
C ASP A 107 3.06 -9.49 18.85
N PHE A 108 3.07 -8.91 17.64
CA PHE A 108 3.09 -9.66 16.38
C PHE A 108 4.21 -9.20 15.44
N ALA A 109 4.59 -10.11 14.55
CA ALA A 109 5.42 -9.81 13.39
C ALA A 109 4.57 -9.77 12.13
N TYR A 110 4.99 -8.98 11.14
CA TYR A 110 4.21 -8.68 9.94
C TYR A 110 5.08 -8.83 8.70
N PHE A 111 4.78 -9.81 7.85
CA PHE A 111 5.44 -9.95 6.57
C PHE A 111 5.26 -8.72 5.69
N MET A 112 6.33 -8.35 5.02
CA MET A 112 6.40 -7.33 3.98
C MET A 112 6.89 -7.93 2.67
N GLY A 113 6.94 -7.14 1.61
CA GLY A 113 7.27 -7.57 0.26
C GLY A 113 8.77 -7.76 -0.02
N LEU A 114 9.60 -7.90 1.00
CA LEU A 114 11.04 -8.12 0.86
C LEU A 114 11.38 -9.60 1.08
N SER A 115 12.10 -10.20 0.13
CA SER A 115 12.52 -11.59 0.24
C SER A 115 13.86 -11.83 -0.48
N ASP A 116 14.50 -12.96 -0.18
CA ASP A 116 15.70 -13.47 -0.86
C ASP A 116 15.38 -14.80 -1.55
N PRO A 117 14.82 -14.79 -2.77
CA PRO A 117 14.36 -16.01 -3.46
C PRO A 117 15.47 -17.04 -3.71
N GLU A 118 16.70 -16.56 -3.89
CA GLU A 118 17.86 -17.41 -4.25
C GLU A 118 18.65 -17.89 -3.02
N GLY A 119 18.41 -17.30 -1.84
CA GLY A 119 19.17 -17.62 -0.63
C GLY A 119 20.63 -17.16 -0.69
N GLN A 120 20.90 -16.09 -1.42
CA GLN A 120 22.25 -15.53 -1.63
C GLN A 120 22.42 -14.15 -0.97
N ARG A 121 21.47 -13.77 -0.11
CA ARG A 121 21.34 -12.44 0.50
C ARG A 121 21.19 -11.32 -0.54
N HIS A 122 20.53 -11.65 -1.65
CA HIS A 122 20.09 -10.71 -2.66
C HIS A 122 18.62 -10.36 -2.43
N TRP A 123 18.40 -9.44 -1.51
CA TRP A 123 17.05 -8.97 -1.15
C TRP A 123 16.37 -8.31 -2.33
N GLN A 124 15.11 -8.71 -2.59
CA GLN A 124 14.31 -8.24 -3.71
C GLN A 124 12.90 -7.87 -3.22
N TRP A 125 12.43 -6.72 -3.68
CA TRP A 125 11.05 -6.30 -3.47
C TRP A 125 10.11 -7.00 -4.45
N VAL A 126 8.89 -7.30 -4.01
CA VAL A 126 7.86 -7.98 -4.83
C VAL A 126 7.41 -7.17 -6.03
N ASP A 127 7.54 -5.86 -6.00
CA ASP A 127 7.22 -4.92 -7.09
C ASP A 127 8.41 -4.66 -8.03
N GLN A 128 9.55 -5.33 -7.80
CA GLN A 128 10.80 -5.19 -8.54
C GLN A 128 11.50 -3.83 -8.39
N THR A 129 11.10 -3.00 -7.44
CA THR A 129 11.87 -1.80 -7.13
C THR A 129 13.27 -2.20 -6.63
N PRO A 130 14.32 -1.41 -6.95
CA PRO A 130 15.67 -1.74 -6.49
C PRO A 130 15.79 -1.68 -4.97
N TYR A 131 16.33 -2.75 -4.37
CA TYR A 131 16.65 -2.74 -2.94
C TYR A 131 17.80 -1.77 -2.65
N ASN A 132 17.52 -0.75 -1.83
CA ASN A 132 18.49 0.27 -1.45
C ASN A 132 19.01 0.00 -0.03
N LYS A 133 20.27 -0.41 0.09
CA LYS A 133 20.93 -0.69 1.37
C LYS A 133 21.00 0.51 2.31
N SER A 134 20.90 1.73 1.79
CA SER A 134 20.92 2.96 2.60
C SER A 134 19.55 3.36 3.14
N ALA A 135 18.48 2.72 2.67
CA ALA A 135 17.09 2.94 3.10
C ALA A 135 16.53 1.63 3.67
N THR A 136 17.08 1.16 4.78
CA THR A 136 16.71 -0.08 5.44
C THR A 136 16.55 0.15 6.94
N PHE A 137 15.67 -0.65 7.55
CA PHE A 137 15.32 -0.51 8.96
C PHE A 137 15.53 -1.82 9.73
N TRP A 138 16.61 -2.55 9.39
CA TRP A 138 16.97 -3.78 10.06
C TRP A 138 17.24 -3.56 11.55
N HIS A 139 16.79 -4.50 12.36
CA HIS A 139 17.27 -4.57 13.74
C HIS A 139 18.79 -4.76 13.79
N SER A 140 19.41 -4.33 14.88
CA SER A 140 20.84 -4.55 15.07
C SER A 140 21.17 -6.04 15.01
N GLY A 141 22.11 -6.39 14.14
CA GLY A 141 22.54 -7.77 13.90
C GLY A 141 21.79 -8.50 12.79
N GLU A 142 20.70 -7.92 12.25
CA GLU A 142 19.96 -8.51 11.12
C GLU A 142 20.43 -7.95 9.76
N PRO A 143 20.24 -8.69 8.69
CA PRO A 143 19.80 -10.10 8.58
C PRO A 143 20.91 -11.05 9.05
N ASN A 144 20.55 -12.09 9.82
CA ASN A 144 21.54 -12.93 10.51
C ASN A 144 21.65 -14.37 9.97
N ASP A 145 20.53 -14.99 9.53
CA ASP A 145 20.50 -16.38 9.09
C ASP A 145 20.27 -16.50 7.57
N PRO A 146 21.17 -17.18 6.82
CA PRO A 146 21.00 -17.36 5.38
C PRO A 146 19.84 -18.29 4.99
N LEU A 147 19.23 -19.01 5.95
CA LEU A 147 18.05 -19.83 5.72
C LEU A 147 16.76 -19.04 5.87
N GLU A 148 16.80 -17.90 6.51
CA GLU A 148 15.70 -16.96 6.68
C GLU A 148 15.63 -16.03 5.46
N ARG A 149 14.65 -16.26 4.60
CA ARG A 149 14.55 -15.63 3.28
C ARG A 149 13.40 -14.66 3.11
N CYS A 150 12.59 -14.47 4.14
CA CYS A 150 11.47 -13.54 4.15
C CYS A 150 11.64 -12.54 5.27
N VAL A 151 11.09 -11.35 5.09
CA VAL A 151 11.28 -10.24 6.03
C VAL A 151 9.98 -9.87 6.70
N VAL A 152 10.06 -9.66 8.00
CA VAL A 152 8.97 -9.12 8.82
C VAL A 152 9.37 -7.78 9.43
N VAL A 153 8.36 -6.94 9.69
CA VAL A 153 8.45 -5.81 10.61
C VAL A 153 7.95 -6.29 11.97
N ASN A 154 8.74 -6.13 13.02
CA ASN A 154 8.37 -6.50 14.37
C ASN A 154 8.93 -5.54 15.43
N PHE A 155 8.31 -5.54 16.60
CA PHE A 155 8.79 -4.81 17.76
C PHE A 155 9.70 -5.71 18.62
N ARG A 156 10.89 -5.21 18.99
CA ARG A 156 11.78 -5.91 19.93
C ARG A 156 11.70 -5.26 21.31
N HIS A 157 11.04 -5.92 22.25
CA HIS A 157 10.87 -5.42 23.62
C HIS A 157 12.16 -5.03 24.33
N PRO A 158 13.30 -5.77 24.22
CA PRO A 158 14.54 -5.37 24.87
C PRO A 158 15.10 -4.03 24.38
N SER A 159 15.01 -3.74 23.09
CA SER A 159 15.45 -2.47 22.51
C SER A 159 14.34 -1.41 22.47
N ARG A 160 13.07 -1.81 22.66
CA ARG A 160 11.87 -0.98 22.52
C ARG A 160 11.78 -0.27 21.15
N LYS A 161 12.08 -1.02 20.09
CA LYS A 161 12.12 -0.49 18.72
C LYS A 161 11.44 -1.43 17.74
N TRP A 162 10.77 -0.83 16.78
CA TRP A 162 10.36 -1.49 15.55
C TRP A 162 11.57 -1.62 14.61
N GLY A 163 11.59 -2.68 13.83
CA GLY A 163 12.64 -2.89 12.82
C GLY A 163 12.34 -4.13 11.98
N TRP A 164 13.22 -4.38 11.01
CA TRP A 164 13.13 -5.53 10.13
C TRP A 164 13.93 -6.71 10.70
N ASN A 165 13.39 -7.90 10.49
CA ASN A 165 14.00 -9.17 10.83
C ASN A 165 13.80 -10.16 9.68
N ASP A 166 14.84 -10.91 9.31
CA ASP A 166 14.68 -12.06 8.43
C ASP A 166 14.11 -13.25 9.23
N VAL A 167 13.22 -13.99 8.59
CA VAL A 167 12.54 -15.16 9.17
C VAL A 167 12.34 -16.23 8.11
N HIS A 168 12.03 -17.46 8.53
CA HIS A 168 11.65 -18.50 7.60
C HIS A 168 10.29 -18.17 6.94
N CYS A 169 10.22 -18.27 5.61
CA CYS A 169 9.01 -17.90 4.84
C CYS A 169 7.76 -18.73 5.15
N HIS A 170 7.91 -19.90 5.79
CA HIS A 170 6.81 -20.78 6.15
C HIS A 170 6.23 -20.50 7.55
N GLU A 171 6.88 -19.66 8.34
CA GLU A 171 6.36 -19.31 9.66
C GLU A 171 5.01 -18.59 9.53
N PRO A 172 4.07 -18.88 10.46
CA PRO A 172 2.77 -18.23 10.44
C PRO A 172 2.86 -16.85 11.11
N GLU A 173 2.96 -15.79 10.31
CA GLU A 173 2.95 -14.41 10.77
C GLU A 173 1.81 -13.61 10.14
N LYS A 174 1.52 -12.40 10.63
CA LYS A 174 0.62 -11.45 10.00
C LYS A 174 1.30 -10.82 8.78
N SER A 175 0.65 -9.91 8.08
CA SER A 175 1.25 -9.22 6.94
C SER A 175 0.68 -7.83 6.72
N ILE A 176 1.36 -7.08 5.87
CA ILE A 176 0.94 -5.78 5.38
C ILE A 176 0.85 -5.86 3.86
N CYS A 177 -0.35 -5.56 3.31
CA CYS A 177 -0.55 -5.37 1.88
C CYS A 177 -0.52 -3.89 1.54
N GLU A 178 -0.10 -3.58 0.32
CA GLU A 178 -0.05 -2.23 -0.24
C GLU A 178 -0.64 -2.21 -1.64
N MET A 179 -1.34 -1.15 -1.97
CA MET A 179 -1.76 -0.81 -3.33
C MET A 179 -1.74 0.69 -3.54
N MET A 180 -1.62 1.13 -4.77
CA MET A 180 -1.77 2.55 -5.10
C MET A 180 -3.19 3.03 -4.84
N LYS A 181 -3.33 4.30 -4.42
CA LYS A 181 -4.64 4.95 -4.33
C LYS A 181 -5.37 4.92 -5.66
N ILE A 182 -6.68 4.83 -5.59
CA ILE A 182 -7.58 4.90 -6.72
C ILE A 182 -7.93 6.36 -6.94
N TYR A 183 -7.58 6.91 -8.10
CA TYR A 183 -7.90 8.29 -8.48
C TYR A 183 -9.10 8.32 -9.41
N LEU A 184 -10.13 9.12 -9.05
CA LEU A 184 -11.42 9.24 -9.74
C LEU A 184 -11.61 10.63 -10.35
#